data_998799e8c1ca1a5bd46cb4c8c245460a
#
_entry.id   998799e8c1ca1a5bd46cb4c8c245460a
#
_cell.length_a   1.000
_cell.length_b   1.000
_cell.length_c   1.000
_cell.angle_alpha   90.00
_cell.angle_beta   90.00
_cell.angle_gamma   90.00
#
_symmetry.space_group_name_H-M   'P 1'
#
loop_
_entity.id
_entity.type
_entity.pdbx_description
1 polymer ?
#
loop_
_entity_poly.entity_id
_entity_poly.type
_entity_poly.pdbx_seq_one_letter_code
_entity_poly.pdbx_strand_id
1 'polypeptide(L)'
;TPPDLHLTDLAPQVWGSGATCGDLAVMAETAGRWLAPVPFVEHAVAAAMLAGRAEWADASPVTLSLRPADAGGIWSLVPGGAVAEVVIGVDAGELVAVRSTPPGSAPRNHASAPIAHRSARDGDRVVLGAAAEFERALAEWKVLTAATLVGISAMALELAVQYVQERHQFGVPIGSFQAVQHGLADLPGSIDGARLLVHEAAAVLDSRASGRCDTAHNDIDDPIALASMAFLFAADVAAHVTDRSLHFHGGYGFAEEYDIQLYYRRARGWALILGEPATELLALADRFWPTTKAGAA
;
A
#
# COMPACT_ATOMS: atom_id res chain seq x y z
N THR A 1 21.31 -16.07 -10.29
CA THR A 1 21.16 -14.86 -9.44
C THR A 1 20.74 -13.74 -10.37
N PRO A 2 19.57 -13.11 -10.22
CA PRO A 2 19.28 -11.91 -10.97
C PRO A 2 20.28 -10.81 -10.57
N PRO A 3 20.63 -9.87 -11.48
CA PRO A 3 21.54 -8.80 -11.14
C PRO A 3 20.96 -8.01 -9.96
N ASP A 4 21.84 -7.65 -9.02
CA ASP A 4 21.49 -6.81 -7.86
C ASP A 4 20.90 -5.48 -8.35
N LEU A 5 19.59 -5.41 -8.43
CA LEU A 5 18.86 -4.18 -8.73
C LEU A 5 18.86 -3.34 -7.44
N HIS A 6 19.77 -2.39 -7.36
CA HIS A 6 19.74 -1.41 -6.28
C HIS A 6 18.60 -0.41 -6.54
N LEU A 7 17.72 -0.23 -5.56
CA LEU A 7 16.66 0.80 -5.58
C LEU A 7 17.20 2.20 -5.90
N THR A 8 18.44 2.48 -5.49
CA THR A 8 19.15 3.72 -5.80
C THR A 8 19.31 3.97 -7.29
N ASP A 9 19.37 2.91 -8.12
CA ASP A 9 19.56 3.05 -9.56
C ASP A 9 18.25 3.38 -10.30
N LEU A 10 17.11 3.07 -9.69
CA LEU A 10 15.78 3.36 -10.23
C LEU A 10 15.22 4.72 -9.76
N ALA A 11 15.58 5.15 -8.56
CA ALA A 11 14.97 6.32 -7.92
C ALA A 11 15.10 7.63 -8.73
N PRO A 12 16.26 8.06 -9.22
CA PRO A 12 16.37 9.33 -9.94
C PRO A 12 15.68 9.33 -11.30
N GLN A 13 15.61 8.17 -11.95
CA GLN A 13 15.07 8.05 -13.31
C GLN A 13 13.55 7.93 -13.34
N VAL A 14 12.96 7.31 -12.34
CA VAL A 14 11.50 7.13 -12.24
C VAL A 14 10.83 8.35 -11.61
N TRP A 15 11.43 8.93 -10.58
CA TRP A 15 10.83 10.02 -9.81
C TRP A 15 11.07 11.42 -10.40
N GLY A 16 12.11 11.60 -11.21
CA GLY A 16 12.37 12.84 -11.97
C GLY A 16 11.71 12.88 -13.34
N SER A 17 11.07 11.80 -13.79
CA SER A 17 10.53 11.67 -15.15
C SER A 17 9.10 12.22 -15.33
N GLY A 18 8.43 12.68 -14.25
CA GLY A 18 7.02 13.08 -14.31
C GLY A 18 6.04 11.90 -14.36
N ALA A 19 6.41 10.76 -13.79
CA ALA A 19 5.52 9.60 -13.66
C ALA A 19 4.23 9.98 -12.91
N THR A 20 3.09 9.57 -13.45
CA THR A 20 1.77 9.81 -12.87
C THR A 20 1.46 8.79 -11.77
N CYS A 21 0.44 9.05 -10.94
CA CYS A 21 -0.07 8.06 -9.98
C CYS A 21 -0.51 6.77 -10.70
N GLY A 22 -1.10 6.90 -11.90
CA GLY A 22 -1.46 5.77 -12.75
C GLY A 22 -0.26 4.92 -13.17
N ASP A 23 0.85 5.54 -13.59
CA ASP A 23 2.08 4.83 -13.95
C ASP A 23 2.65 4.08 -12.75
N LEU A 24 2.68 4.73 -11.59
CA LEU A 24 3.14 4.15 -10.34
C LEU A 24 2.25 3.01 -9.85
N ALA A 25 0.92 3.08 -10.08
CA ALA A 25 -0.01 2.01 -9.73
C ALA A 25 0.29 0.72 -10.52
N VAL A 26 0.59 0.81 -11.81
CA VAL A 26 1.00 -0.35 -12.62
C VAL A 26 2.30 -0.97 -12.09
N MET A 27 3.27 -0.15 -11.70
CA MET A 27 4.51 -0.63 -11.10
C MET A 27 4.25 -1.27 -9.72
N ALA A 28 3.39 -0.67 -8.90
CA ALA A 28 3.01 -1.18 -7.59
C ALA A 28 2.29 -2.54 -7.68
N GLU A 29 1.37 -2.70 -8.66
CA GLU A 29 0.74 -3.99 -8.93
C GLU A 29 1.77 -5.05 -9.29
N THR A 30 2.73 -4.71 -10.15
CA THR A 30 3.83 -5.61 -10.52
C THR A 30 4.71 -5.97 -9.31
N ALA A 31 5.05 -4.98 -8.48
CA ALA A 31 5.82 -5.20 -7.25
C ALA A 31 5.07 -6.13 -6.27
N GLY A 32 3.76 -5.95 -6.14
CA GLY A 32 2.89 -6.83 -5.34
C GLY A 32 2.84 -8.25 -5.89
N ARG A 33 2.70 -8.40 -7.21
CA ARG A 33 2.68 -9.71 -7.87
C ARG A 33 3.91 -10.55 -7.54
N TRP A 34 5.08 -9.93 -7.46
CA TRP A 34 6.36 -10.61 -7.20
C TRP A 34 6.85 -10.48 -5.77
N LEU A 35 6.04 -9.92 -4.87
CA LEU A 35 6.39 -9.66 -3.47
C LEU A 35 7.75 -8.94 -3.34
N ALA A 36 7.98 -7.92 -4.18
CA ALA A 36 9.24 -7.20 -4.19
C ALA A 36 9.67 -6.79 -2.77
N PRO A 37 10.88 -7.15 -2.31
CA PRO A 37 11.29 -6.97 -0.91
C PRO A 37 11.81 -5.53 -0.64
N VAL A 38 11.11 -4.55 -1.15
CA VAL A 38 11.48 -3.13 -1.12
C VAL A 38 10.28 -2.28 -0.73
N PRO A 39 10.47 -1.20 0.04
CA PRO A 39 9.39 -0.27 0.41
C PRO A 39 9.08 0.67 -0.77
N PHE A 40 8.61 0.07 -1.89
CA PHE A 40 8.39 0.78 -3.14
C PHE A 40 7.37 1.90 -3.00
N VAL A 41 6.21 1.61 -2.42
CA VAL A 41 5.09 2.55 -2.30
C VAL A 41 5.49 3.74 -1.42
N GLU A 42 6.07 3.44 -0.26
CA GLU A 42 6.51 4.45 0.69
C GLU A 42 7.56 5.38 0.08
N HIS A 43 8.55 4.75 -0.60
CA HIS A 43 9.61 5.51 -1.24
C HIS A 43 9.08 6.39 -2.38
N ALA A 44 8.17 5.86 -3.19
CA ALA A 44 7.54 6.57 -4.28
C ALA A 44 6.91 7.87 -3.83
N VAL A 45 6.00 7.77 -2.87
CA VAL A 45 5.25 8.93 -2.37
C VAL A 45 6.16 9.90 -1.64
N ALA A 46 7.04 9.41 -0.76
CA ALA A 46 7.93 10.27 0.00
C ALA A 46 8.94 11.02 -0.90
N ALA A 47 9.50 10.35 -1.90
CA ALA A 47 10.43 10.99 -2.86
C ALA A 47 9.74 12.07 -3.69
N ALA A 48 8.48 11.86 -4.10
CA ALA A 48 7.70 12.88 -4.78
C ALA A 48 7.48 14.13 -3.92
N MET A 49 7.28 13.98 -2.60
CA MET A 49 7.15 15.10 -1.66
C MET A 49 8.46 15.88 -1.48
N LEU A 50 9.61 15.25 -1.70
CA LEU A 50 10.94 15.87 -1.60
C LEU A 50 11.44 16.41 -2.95
N ALA A 51 10.70 16.19 -4.04
CA ALA A 51 11.10 16.60 -5.38
C ALA A 51 11.41 18.11 -5.45
N GLY A 52 12.53 18.44 -6.09
CA GLY A 52 13.00 19.84 -6.22
C GLY A 52 13.71 20.40 -4.99
N ARG A 53 13.89 19.64 -3.92
CA ARG A 53 14.60 20.04 -2.71
C ARG A 53 16.04 19.48 -2.74
N ALA A 54 17.01 20.35 -3.05
CA ALA A 54 18.40 19.95 -3.25
C ALA A 54 19.04 19.28 -2.00
N GLU A 55 18.61 19.66 -0.81
CA GLU A 55 19.08 19.11 0.45
C GLU A 55 18.73 17.60 0.68
N TRP A 56 17.82 17.10 -0.14
CA TRP A 56 17.36 15.70 -0.04
C TRP A 56 17.66 14.86 -1.31
N ALA A 57 18.41 15.44 -2.27
CA ALA A 57 18.66 14.79 -3.56
C ALA A 57 19.42 13.46 -3.46
N ASP A 58 20.17 13.25 -2.39
CA ASP A 58 20.95 12.05 -2.08
C ASP A 58 20.23 11.07 -1.13
N ALA A 59 19.03 11.43 -0.63
CA ALA A 59 18.34 10.64 0.38
C ALA A 59 17.69 9.39 -0.25
N SER A 60 18.15 8.22 0.16
CA SER A 60 17.57 6.94 -0.28
C SER A 60 17.94 5.79 0.67
N PRO A 61 16.98 4.97 1.06
CA PRO A 61 15.54 5.11 0.84
C PRO A 61 14.89 6.18 1.74
N VAL A 62 13.78 6.73 1.28
CA VAL A 62 12.92 7.65 2.04
C VAL A 62 11.56 6.99 2.29
N THR A 63 10.86 7.41 3.34
CA THR A 63 9.54 6.87 3.70
C THR A 63 8.63 7.92 4.32
N LEU A 64 7.38 7.53 4.59
CA LEU A 64 6.42 8.39 5.27
C LEU A 64 5.81 7.69 6.48
N SER A 65 5.54 8.45 7.53
CA SER A 65 4.72 8.00 8.64
C SER A 65 3.25 8.20 8.30
N LEU A 66 2.47 7.12 8.32
CA LEU A 66 1.06 7.15 7.96
C LEU A 66 0.16 7.78 9.02
N ARG A 67 0.70 8.05 10.21
CA ARG A 67 0.00 8.64 11.34
C ARG A 67 0.81 9.78 11.93
N PRO A 68 0.15 10.80 12.50
CA PRO A 68 0.84 11.85 13.23
C PRO A 68 1.70 11.29 14.36
N ALA A 69 2.76 12.02 14.73
CA ALA A 69 3.55 11.72 15.90
C ALA A 69 2.70 11.87 17.17
N ASP A 70 3.00 11.05 18.17
CA ASP A 70 2.40 11.19 19.49
C ASP A 70 2.92 12.43 20.22
N ALA A 71 2.43 12.69 21.46
CA ALA A 71 2.85 13.82 22.26
C ALA A 71 4.37 13.82 22.57
N GLY A 72 5.01 12.65 22.55
CA GLY A 72 6.47 12.46 22.69
C GLY A 72 7.24 12.73 21.40
N GLY A 73 6.56 12.96 20.28
CA GLY A 73 7.19 13.14 18.97
C GLY A 73 7.63 11.82 18.33
N ILE A 74 6.94 10.73 18.65
CA ILE A 74 7.26 9.41 18.07
C ILE A 74 6.24 9.02 17.01
N TRP A 75 6.73 8.76 15.82
CA TRP A 75 5.99 8.06 14.77
C TRP A 75 6.06 6.56 15.02
N SER A 76 4.91 5.96 15.25
CA SER A 76 4.81 4.53 15.55
C SER A 76 4.66 3.69 14.30
N LEU A 77 5.43 2.58 14.23
CA LEU A 77 5.34 1.56 13.20
C LEU A 77 5.41 2.13 11.76
N VAL A 78 6.37 3.02 11.55
CA VAL A 78 6.61 3.63 10.22
C VAL A 78 6.97 2.54 9.21
N PRO A 79 6.22 2.38 8.11
CA PRO A 79 6.56 1.43 7.06
C PRO A 79 7.89 1.83 6.39
N GLY A 80 8.77 0.87 6.12
CA GLY A 80 10.12 1.18 5.65
C GLY A 80 11.03 1.83 6.71
N GLY A 81 10.52 2.15 7.90
CA GLY A 81 11.22 2.94 8.92
C GLY A 81 12.50 2.30 9.48
N ALA A 82 12.64 0.98 9.35
CA ALA A 82 13.86 0.29 9.79
C ALA A 82 15.06 0.50 8.85
N VAL A 83 14.83 0.92 7.62
CA VAL A 83 15.85 1.06 6.57
C VAL A 83 15.93 2.47 5.98
N ALA A 84 14.90 3.28 6.12
CA ALA A 84 14.84 4.62 5.54
C ALA A 84 15.70 5.62 6.31
N GLU A 85 16.48 6.42 5.59
CA GLU A 85 17.26 7.53 6.15
C GLU A 85 16.39 8.73 6.49
N VAL A 86 15.35 8.99 5.67
CA VAL A 86 14.46 10.12 5.87
C VAL A 86 13.03 9.61 6.07
N VAL A 87 12.36 10.16 7.06
CA VAL A 87 10.94 9.94 7.32
C VAL A 87 10.20 11.28 7.19
N ILE A 88 9.12 11.27 6.40
CA ILE A 88 8.19 12.39 6.29
C ILE A 88 6.94 12.07 7.11
N GLY A 89 6.42 13.03 7.83
CA GLY A 89 5.17 12.83 8.59
C GLY A 89 4.72 14.09 9.31
N VAL A 90 3.61 13.99 9.99
CA VAL A 90 3.03 15.09 10.77
C VAL A 90 3.52 15.04 12.21
N ASP A 91 4.03 16.16 12.73
CA ASP A 91 4.34 16.40 14.14
C ASP A 91 3.79 17.76 14.56
N ALA A 92 3.01 17.80 15.63
CA ALA A 92 2.45 19.01 16.22
C ALA A 92 1.75 19.98 15.23
N GLY A 93 1.09 19.43 14.20
CA GLY A 93 0.35 20.21 13.18
C GLY A 93 1.20 20.66 12.00
N GLU A 94 2.49 20.38 11.98
CA GLU A 94 3.42 20.62 10.87
C GLU A 94 3.70 19.34 10.09
N LEU A 95 3.86 19.47 8.79
CA LEU A 95 4.42 18.44 7.93
C LEU A 95 5.94 18.60 7.93
N VAL A 96 6.67 17.56 8.32
CA VAL A 96 8.12 17.61 8.50
C VAL A 96 8.83 16.43 7.84
N ALA A 97 10.07 16.66 7.40
CA ALA A 97 11.00 15.62 7.03
C ALA A 97 12.12 15.55 8.08
N VAL A 98 12.48 14.35 8.49
CA VAL A 98 13.56 14.13 9.47
C VAL A 98 14.54 13.10 8.92
N ARG A 99 15.81 13.51 8.76
CA ARG A 99 16.91 12.60 8.43
C ARG A 99 17.55 12.13 9.73
N SER A 100 17.58 10.82 9.90
CA SER A 100 18.24 10.18 11.06
C SER A 100 18.68 8.78 10.70
N THR A 101 19.68 8.26 11.42
CA THR A 101 20.17 6.90 11.20
C THR A 101 19.05 5.89 11.43
N PRO A 102 18.76 5.03 10.42
CA PRO A 102 17.76 3.98 10.60
C PRO A 102 18.24 2.94 11.62
N PRO A 103 17.33 2.32 12.40
CA PRO A 103 17.74 1.32 13.42
C PRO A 103 18.32 0.03 12.82
N GLY A 104 18.22 -0.20 11.52
CA GLY A 104 18.79 -1.36 10.82
C GLY A 104 18.13 -2.70 11.14
N SER A 105 17.16 -2.71 12.06
CA SER A 105 16.40 -3.91 12.42
C SER A 105 14.93 -3.57 12.61
N ALA A 106 14.07 -4.51 12.21
CA ALA A 106 12.62 -4.40 12.37
C ALA A 106 12.11 -5.47 13.34
N PRO A 107 11.04 -5.19 14.12
CA PRO A 107 10.36 -6.22 14.88
C PRO A 107 9.79 -7.27 13.91
N ARG A 108 9.85 -8.54 14.32
CA ARG A 108 9.22 -9.62 13.54
C ARG A 108 7.73 -9.36 13.41
N ASN A 109 7.24 -9.41 12.19
CA ASN A 109 5.84 -9.19 11.87
C ASN A 109 5.38 -10.09 10.72
N HIS A 110 4.07 -10.30 10.60
CA HIS A 110 3.51 -11.20 9.58
C HIS A 110 3.74 -10.70 8.15
N ALA A 111 3.78 -9.38 7.96
CA ALA A 111 4.01 -8.78 6.65
C ALA A 111 5.47 -8.92 6.17
N SER A 112 6.40 -9.30 7.06
CA SER A 112 7.85 -9.21 6.82
C SER A 112 8.27 -7.81 6.34
N ALA A 113 7.56 -6.77 6.81
CA ALA A 113 7.80 -5.39 6.45
C ALA A 113 8.87 -4.78 7.37
N PRO A 114 9.76 -3.93 6.85
CA PRO A 114 10.80 -3.25 7.63
C PRO A 114 10.24 -2.05 8.41
N ILE A 115 9.29 -2.31 9.32
CA ILE A 115 8.66 -1.28 10.15
C ILE A 115 9.53 -0.93 11.35
N ALA A 116 9.48 0.35 11.78
CA ALA A 116 10.13 0.79 13.01
C ALA A 116 9.43 2.01 13.63
N HIS A 117 9.64 2.25 14.92
CA HIS A 117 9.35 3.54 15.54
C HIS A 117 10.45 4.53 15.15
N ARG A 118 10.07 5.78 14.82
CA ARG A 118 10.99 6.83 14.44
C ARG A 118 10.65 8.12 15.19
N SER A 119 11.65 8.91 15.51
CA SER A 119 11.45 10.21 16.13
C SER A 119 11.18 11.28 15.06
N ALA A 120 10.20 12.14 15.33
CA ALA A 120 9.93 13.34 14.55
C ALA A 120 10.80 14.53 14.94
N ARG A 121 11.63 14.38 15.99
CA ARG A 121 12.38 15.48 16.62
C ARG A 121 13.88 15.25 16.71
N ASP A 122 14.32 13.97 16.60
CA ASP A 122 15.73 13.61 16.69
C ASP A 122 16.32 13.43 15.29
N GLY A 123 17.25 14.31 14.91
CA GLY A 123 17.92 14.33 13.61
C GLY A 123 17.80 15.68 12.91
N ASP A 124 18.19 15.71 11.63
CA ASP A 124 18.07 16.89 10.78
C ASP A 124 16.60 17.06 10.35
N ARG A 125 15.92 17.99 11.01
CA ARG A 125 14.48 18.25 10.83
C ARG A 125 14.25 19.49 9.97
N VAL A 126 13.42 19.34 8.95
CA VAL A 126 12.97 20.45 8.08
C VAL A 126 11.44 20.46 8.01
N VAL A 127 10.84 21.64 8.16
CA VAL A 127 9.41 21.84 7.95
C VAL A 127 9.14 21.92 6.45
N LEU A 128 8.26 21.07 5.95
CA LEU A 128 7.87 21.01 4.55
C LEU A 128 6.63 21.87 4.27
N GLY A 129 5.70 21.96 5.22
CA GLY A 129 4.45 22.68 5.09
C GLY A 129 3.48 22.44 6.26
N ALA A 130 2.20 22.66 6.03
CA ALA A 130 1.15 22.39 7.00
C ALA A 130 0.72 20.90 6.95
N ALA A 131 0.23 20.37 8.08
CA ALA A 131 -0.25 19.00 8.17
C ALA A 131 -1.32 18.64 7.12
N ALA A 132 -2.15 19.60 6.70
CA ALA A 132 -3.18 19.38 5.68
C ALA A 132 -2.61 18.96 4.31
N GLU A 133 -1.38 19.35 3.99
CA GLU A 133 -0.71 18.98 2.73
C GLU A 133 -0.37 17.49 2.67
N PHE A 134 -0.37 16.80 3.82
CA PHE A 134 -0.12 15.36 3.90
C PHE A 134 -1.30 14.51 3.41
N GLU A 135 -2.53 15.05 3.39
CA GLU A 135 -3.73 14.28 3.01
C GLU A 135 -3.63 13.70 1.60
N ARG A 136 -3.09 14.49 0.66
CA ARG A 136 -2.87 14.05 -0.71
C ARG A 136 -1.84 12.91 -0.79
N ALA A 137 -0.70 13.05 -0.12
CA ALA A 137 0.34 12.02 -0.10
C ALA A 137 -0.19 10.71 0.50
N LEU A 138 -1.02 10.80 1.54
CA LEU A 138 -1.69 9.64 2.12
C LEU A 138 -2.68 8.98 1.13
N ALA A 139 -3.39 9.78 0.32
CA ALA A 139 -4.27 9.24 -0.72
C ALA A 139 -3.46 8.52 -1.82
N GLU A 140 -2.36 9.09 -2.29
CA GLU A 140 -1.46 8.44 -3.24
C GLU A 140 -0.91 7.13 -2.66
N TRP A 141 -0.48 7.12 -1.39
CA TRP A 141 -0.04 5.90 -0.71
C TRP A 141 -1.15 4.83 -0.67
N LYS A 142 -2.39 5.21 -0.37
CA LYS A 142 -3.55 4.29 -0.36
C LYS A 142 -3.77 3.65 -1.73
N VAL A 143 -3.75 4.43 -2.80
CA VAL A 143 -3.93 3.94 -4.17
C VAL A 143 -2.82 2.98 -4.56
N LEU A 144 -1.56 3.32 -4.31
CA LEU A 144 -0.42 2.47 -4.65
C LEU A 144 -0.38 1.19 -3.80
N THR A 145 -0.77 1.26 -2.52
CA THR A 145 -0.90 0.07 -1.67
C THR A 145 -2.04 -0.82 -2.15
N ALA A 146 -3.18 -0.24 -2.56
CA ALA A 146 -4.29 -0.97 -3.16
C ALA A 146 -3.84 -1.71 -4.44
N ALA A 147 -3.09 -1.04 -5.32
CA ALA A 147 -2.50 -1.67 -6.51
C ALA A 147 -1.59 -2.85 -6.14
N THR A 148 -0.75 -2.68 -5.12
CA THR A 148 0.12 -3.76 -4.63
C THR A 148 -0.70 -4.96 -4.13
N LEU A 149 -1.81 -4.72 -3.42
CA LEU A 149 -2.71 -5.77 -2.94
C LEU A 149 -3.44 -6.49 -4.08
N VAL A 150 -3.78 -5.78 -5.15
CA VAL A 150 -4.31 -6.38 -6.41
C VAL A 150 -3.27 -7.32 -7.02
N GLY A 151 -2.00 -6.91 -7.11
CA GLY A 151 -0.92 -7.76 -7.62
C GLY A 151 -0.71 -9.03 -6.79
N ILE A 152 -0.74 -8.89 -5.46
CA ILE A 152 -0.69 -10.02 -4.52
C ILE A 152 -1.85 -11.00 -4.79
N SER A 153 -3.06 -10.48 -4.94
CA SER A 153 -4.27 -11.28 -5.18
C SER A 153 -4.18 -12.06 -6.49
N ALA A 154 -3.76 -11.38 -7.56
CA ALA A 154 -3.64 -12.00 -8.88
C ALA A 154 -2.64 -13.17 -8.87
N MET A 155 -1.48 -13.00 -8.25
CA MET A 155 -0.47 -14.07 -8.19
C MET A 155 -0.89 -15.20 -7.26
N ALA A 156 -1.51 -14.91 -6.12
CA ALA A 156 -2.04 -15.94 -5.22
C ALA A 156 -3.07 -16.83 -5.92
N LEU A 157 -3.96 -16.25 -6.70
CA LEU A 157 -4.92 -16.99 -7.51
C LEU A 157 -4.22 -17.87 -8.57
N GLU A 158 -3.23 -17.34 -9.27
CA GLU A 158 -2.47 -18.07 -10.27
C GLU A 158 -1.76 -19.29 -9.68
N LEU A 159 -1.10 -19.11 -8.53
CA LEU A 159 -0.47 -20.21 -7.80
C LEU A 159 -1.49 -21.28 -7.37
N ALA A 160 -2.67 -20.86 -6.91
CA ALA A 160 -3.73 -21.79 -6.55
C ALA A 160 -4.26 -22.58 -7.76
N VAL A 161 -4.48 -21.90 -8.90
CA VAL A 161 -4.92 -22.53 -10.14
C VAL A 161 -3.90 -23.56 -10.62
N GLN A 162 -2.62 -23.20 -10.62
CA GLN A 162 -1.55 -24.14 -11.00
C GLN A 162 -1.53 -25.35 -10.05
N TYR A 163 -1.56 -25.11 -8.74
CA TYR A 163 -1.50 -26.18 -7.74
C TYR A 163 -2.66 -27.17 -7.91
N VAL A 164 -3.90 -26.72 -8.10
CA VAL A 164 -5.05 -27.62 -8.21
C VAL A 164 -5.07 -28.43 -9.52
N GLN A 165 -4.37 -27.96 -10.56
CA GLN A 165 -4.17 -28.70 -11.81
C GLN A 165 -3.14 -29.81 -11.65
N GLU A 166 -2.08 -29.59 -10.87
CA GLU A 166 -0.99 -30.52 -10.66
C GLU A 166 -1.26 -31.54 -9.55
N ARG A 167 -2.01 -31.13 -8.51
CA ARG A 167 -2.29 -31.97 -7.33
C ARG A 167 -3.35 -33.01 -7.62
N HIS A 168 -2.98 -34.29 -7.47
CA HIS A 168 -3.91 -35.42 -7.64
C HIS A 168 -4.37 -35.98 -6.30
N GLN A 169 -5.67 -36.22 -6.17
CA GLN A 169 -6.34 -37.01 -5.11
C GLN A 169 -7.47 -37.80 -5.72
N PHE A 170 -7.75 -38.97 -5.16
CA PHE A 170 -8.80 -39.88 -5.67
C PHE A 170 -8.61 -40.26 -7.14
N GLY A 171 -7.36 -40.26 -7.63
CA GLY A 171 -7.03 -40.64 -9.01
C GLY A 171 -7.17 -39.54 -10.08
N VAL A 172 -7.57 -38.31 -9.67
CA VAL A 172 -7.77 -37.16 -10.59
C VAL A 172 -7.13 -35.89 -10.02
N PRO A 173 -6.82 -34.87 -10.88
CA PRO A 173 -6.45 -33.55 -10.38
C PRO A 173 -7.55 -32.96 -9.48
N ILE A 174 -7.20 -32.34 -8.37
CA ILE A 174 -8.20 -31.76 -7.47
C ILE A 174 -8.99 -30.62 -8.11
N GLY A 175 -8.44 -29.95 -9.11
CA GLY A 175 -9.13 -28.95 -9.94
C GLY A 175 -10.29 -29.49 -10.78
N SER A 176 -10.45 -30.84 -10.86
CA SER A 176 -11.62 -31.44 -11.52
C SER A 176 -12.88 -31.43 -10.64
N PHE A 177 -12.77 -31.18 -9.34
CA PHE A 177 -13.92 -31.14 -8.45
C PHE A 177 -14.65 -29.81 -8.54
N GLN A 178 -15.97 -29.82 -8.69
CA GLN A 178 -16.80 -28.62 -8.84
C GLN A 178 -16.63 -27.62 -7.68
N ALA A 179 -16.50 -28.09 -6.44
CA ALA A 179 -16.30 -27.23 -5.29
C ALA A 179 -15.00 -26.40 -5.38
N VAL A 180 -13.94 -26.98 -5.97
CA VAL A 180 -12.67 -26.28 -6.23
C VAL A 180 -12.84 -25.29 -7.39
N GLN A 181 -13.44 -25.74 -8.52
CA GLN A 181 -13.66 -24.90 -9.69
C GLN A 181 -14.49 -23.67 -9.38
N HIS A 182 -15.64 -23.84 -8.71
CA HIS A 182 -16.51 -22.71 -8.34
C HIS A 182 -15.81 -21.75 -7.38
N GLY A 183 -15.12 -22.28 -6.36
CA GLY A 183 -14.41 -21.44 -5.40
C GLY A 183 -13.24 -20.63 -5.99
N LEU A 184 -12.64 -21.11 -7.11
CA LEU A 184 -11.63 -20.35 -7.85
C LEU A 184 -12.26 -19.39 -8.85
N ALA A 185 -13.38 -19.79 -9.50
CA ALA A 185 -14.05 -18.99 -10.53
C ALA A 185 -14.67 -17.68 -9.97
N ASP A 186 -14.99 -17.64 -8.67
CA ASP A 186 -15.56 -16.45 -8.03
C ASP A 186 -14.50 -15.33 -7.76
N LEU A 187 -13.21 -15.67 -7.78
CA LEU A 187 -12.14 -14.75 -7.36
C LEU A 187 -11.73 -13.70 -8.43
N PRO A 188 -11.65 -14.02 -9.74
CA PRO A 188 -11.16 -13.06 -10.75
C PRO A 188 -11.98 -11.78 -10.80
N GLY A 189 -13.32 -11.89 -10.70
CA GLY A 189 -14.21 -10.73 -10.77
C GLY A 189 -13.97 -9.70 -9.66
N SER A 190 -13.64 -10.16 -8.44
CA SER A 190 -13.33 -9.26 -7.33
C SER A 190 -11.94 -8.60 -7.52
N ILE A 191 -10.95 -9.34 -8.04
CA ILE A 191 -9.62 -8.79 -8.37
C ILE A 191 -9.75 -7.70 -9.44
N ASP A 192 -10.52 -7.96 -10.50
CA ASP A 192 -10.73 -6.98 -11.58
C ASP A 192 -11.51 -5.76 -11.09
N GLY A 193 -12.52 -5.96 -10.24
CA GLY A 193 -13.21 -4.85 -9.59
C GLY A 193 -12.28 -3.96 -8.75
N ALA A 194 -11.39 -4.56 -7.96
CA ALA A 194 -10.40 -3.81 -7.19
C ALA A 194 -9.41 -3.05 -8.10
N ARG A 195 -8.95 -3.70 -9.18
CA ARG A 195 -8.05 -3.07 -10.17
C ARG A 195 -8.69 -1.86 -10.83
N LEU A 196 -9.95 -1.97 -11.26
CA LEU A 196 -10.68 -0.85 -11.88
C LEU A 196 -10.81 0.33 -10.93
N LEU A 197 -11.15 0.08 -9.67
CA LEU A 197 -11.27 1.13 -8.65
C LEU A 197 -9.93 1.81 -8.36
N VAL A 198 -8.82 1.05 -8.35
CA VAL A 198 -7.45 1.61 -8.25
C VAL A 198 -7.16 2.54 -9.43
N HIS A 199 -7.46 2.12 -10.66
CA HIS A 199 -7.21 2.95 -11.83
C HIS A 199 -8.08 4.21 -11.86
N GLU A 200 -9.33 4.13 -11.41
CA GLU A 200 -10.22 5.28 -11.27
C GLU A 200 -9.66 6.28 -10.25
N ALA A 201 -9.28 5.82 -9.06
CA ALA A 201 -8.71 6.66 -8.02
C ALA A 201 -7.41 7.33 -8.47
N ALA A 202 -6.52 6.59 -9.15
CA ALA A 202 -5.28 7.13 -9.71
C ALA A 202 -5.55 8.20 -10.77
N ALA A 203 -6.49 7.95 -11.69
CA ALA A 203 -6.84 8.90 -12.75
C ALA A 203 -7.40 10.23 -12.19
N VAL A 204 -8.21 10.17 -11.13
CA VAL A 204 -8.75 11.35 -10.46
C VAL A 204 -7.63 12.14 -9.75
N LEU A 205 -6.70 11.47 -9.05
CA LEU A 205 -5.54 12.10 -8.44
C LEU A 205 -4.66 12.80 -9.49
N ASP A 206 -4.41 12.17 -10.64
CA ASP A 206 -3.61 12.73 -11.74
C ASP A 206 -4.30 13.93 -12.41
N SER A 207 -5.62 13.85 -12.59
CA SER A 207 -6.42 14.94 -13.17
C SER A 207 -6.40 16.19 -12.30
N ARG A 208 -6.51 16.01 -10.97
CA ARG A 208 -6.38 17.11 -10.00
C ARG A 208 -4.98 17.70 -10.00
N ALA A 209 -3.93 16.87 -10.05
CA ALA A 209 -2.54 17.32 -10.09
C ALA A 209 -2.25 18.19 -11.31
N SER A 210 -2.85 17.86 -12.45
CA SER A 210 -2.63 18.58 -13.73
C SER A 210 -3.57 19.76 -13.92
N GLY A 211 -4.44 20.10 -12.97
CA GLY A 211 -5.41 21.20 -13.09
C GLY A 211 -6.48 20.97 -14.16
N ARG A 212 -6.64 19.73 -14.65
CA ARG A 212 -7.60 19.40 -15.70
C ARG A 212 -9.04 19.23 -15.22
N CYS A 213 -9.24 19.10 -13.92
CA CYS A 213 -10.56 18.94 -13.32
C CYS A 213 -10.79 19.99 -12.23
N ASP A 214 -11.44 21.11 -12.60
CA ASP A 214 -11.77 22.20 -11.67
C ASP A 214 -13.13 22.03 -10.98
N THR A 215 -13.93 21.05 -11.37
CA THR A 215 -15.28 20.89 -10.85
C THR A 215 -15.50 19.46 -10.37
N ALA A 216 -15.54 19.27 -9.03
CA ALA A 216 -16.22 18.12 -8.44
C ALA A 216 -17.71 18.25 -8.78
N HIS A 217 -18.19 17.55 -9.80
CA HIS A 217 -19.60 17.54 -10.16
C HIS A 217 -20.41 16.55 -9.33
N ASN A 218 -19.74 15.63 -8.62
CA ASN A 218 -20.34 14.66 -7.71
C ASN A 218 -19.42 14.39 -6.53
N ASP A 219 -19.96 14.05 -5.37
CA ASP A 219 -19.23 13.59 -4.18
C ASP A 219 -18.37 12.34 -4.47
N ILE A 220 -18.67 11.62 -5.55
CA ILE A 220 -17.95 10.42 -6.03
C ILE A 220 -16.59 10.79 -6.64
N ASP A 221 -16.38 12.02 -7.11
CA ASP A 221 -15.11 12.48 -7.70
C ASP A 221 -14.11 13.02 -6.65
N ASP A 222 -14.37 12.80 -5.37
CA ASP A 222 -13.43 13.17 -4.30
C ASP A 222 -12.22 12.21 -4.32
N PRO A 223 -11.01 12.68 -4.66
CA PRO A 223 -9.83 11.83 -4.79
C PRO A 223 -9.45 11.14 -3.49
N ILE A 224 -9.73 11.77 -2.34
CA ILE A 224 -9.41 11.19 -1.03
C ILE A 224 -10.38 10.06 -0.69
N ALA A 225 -11.67 10.26 -0.98
CA ALA A 225 -12.69 9.24 -0.80
C ALA A 225 -12.43 8.03 -1.72
N LEU A 226 -12.16 8.27 -3.02
CA LEU A 226 -11.83 7.22 -3.98
C LEU A 226 -10.58 6.42 -3.58
N ALA A 227 -9.53 7.10 -3.10
CA ALA A 227 -8.33 6.45 -2.60
C ALA A 227 -8.62 5.54 -1.40
N SER A 228 -9.47 6.00 -0.46
CA SER A 228 -9.89 5.20 0.69
C SER A 228 -10.77 4.02 0.27
N MET A 229 -11.69 4.21 -0.67
CA MET A 229 -12.52 3.13 -1.23
C MET A 229 -11.67 2.08 -1.92
N ALA A 230 -10.71 2.49 -2.77
CA ALA A 230 -9.80 1.59 -3.47
C ALA A 230 -8.96 0.78 -2.47
N PHE A 231 -8.42 1.42 -1.44
CA PHE A 231 -7.62 0.77 -0.41
C PHE A 231 -8.43 -0.25 0.39
N LEU A 232 -9.61 0.13 0.89
CA LEU A 232 -10.45 -0.75 1.70
C LEU A 232 -10.95 -1.95 0.89
N PHE A 233 -11.40 -1.73 -0.34
CA PHE A 233 -11.88 -2.81 -1.18
C PHE A 233 -10.76 -3.76 -1.60
N ALA A 234 -9.58 -3.24 -2.01
CA ALA A 234 -8.43 -4.06 -2.34
C ALA A 234 -7.91 -4.85 -1.14
N ALA A 235 -7.97 -4.29 0.07
CA ALA A 235 -7.59 -4.99 1.31
C ALA A 235 -8.52 -6.17 1.60
N ASP A 236 -9.83 -6.00 1.45
CA ASP A 236 -10.81 -7.07 1.64
C ASP A 236 -10.66 -8.17 0.57
N VAL A 237 -10.54 -7.78 -0.70
CA VAL A 237 -10.29 -8.69 -1.82
C VAL A 237 -9.01 -9.48 -1.60
N ALA A 238 -7.91 -8.83 -1.23
CA ALA A 238 -6.63 -9.50 -1.02
C ALA A 238 -6.68 -10.48 0.16
N ALA A 239 -7.35 -10.11 1.25
CA ALA A 239 -7.55 -11.00 2.39
C ALA A 239 -8.37 -12.24 1.98
N HIS A 240 -9.45 -12.04 1.21
CA HIS A 240 -10.32 -13.13 0.75
C HIS A 240 -9.63 -14.03 -0.27
N VAL A 241 -9.04 -13.46 -1.32
CA VAL A 241 -8.39 -14.23 -2.40
C VAL A 241 -7.22 -15.05 -1.88
N THR A 242 -6.35 -14.45 -1.06
CA THR A 242 -5.18 -15.16 -0.53
C THR A 242 -5.58 -16.25 0.48
N ASP A 243 -6.64 -16.04 1.26
CA ASP A 243 -7.22 -17.06 2.15
C ASP A 243 -7.75 -18.25 1.35
N ARG A 244 -8.55 -17.99 0.31
CA ARG A 244 -9.07 -19.06 -0.56
C ARG A 244 -7.96 -19.80 -1.30
N SER A 245 -6.98 -19.06 -1.82
CA SER A 245 -5.83 -19.63 -2.53
C SER A 245 -4.99 -20.54 -1.60
N LEU A 246 -4.72 -20.08 -0.39
CA LEU A 246 -4.04 -20.88 0.63
C LEU A 246 -4.86 -22.11 1.04
N HIS A 247 -6.18 -21.97 1.20
CA HIS A 247 -7.08 -23.06 1.52
C HIS A 247 -7.02 -24.20 0.49
N PHE A 248 -6.96 -23.90 -0.80
CA PHE A 248 -6.87 -24.91 -1.86
C PHE A 248 -5.53 -25.66 -1.89
N HIS A 249 -4.47 -25.13 -1.29
CA HIS A 249 -3.22 -25.84 -1.06
C HIS A 249 -3.31 -26.85 0.12
N GLY A 250 -4.36 -26.76 0.95
CA GLY A 250 -4.53 -27.60 2.13
C GLY A 250 -3.38 -27.43 3.13
N GLY A 251 -2.95 -28.49 3.76
CA GLY A 251 -1.84 -28.46 4.73
C GLY A 251 -0.52 -27.93 4.17
N TYR A 252 -0.27 -28.12 2.88
CA TYR A 252 0.92 -27.58 2.22
C TYR A 252 0.93 -26.05 2.14
N GLY A 253 -0.23 -25.39 2.15
CA GLY A 253 -0.33 -23.95 2.12
C GLY A 253 0.34 -23.25 3.32
N PHE A 254 0.52 -23.96 4.44
CA PHE A 254 1.18 -23.44 5.65
C PHE A 254 2.66 -23.81 5.75
N ALA A 255 3.18 -24.62 4.81
CA ALA A 255 4.58 -25.04 4.79
C ALA A 255 5.45 -23.92 4.19
N GLU A 256 6.65 -23.72 4.74
CA GLU A 256 7.57 -22.66 4.29
C GLU A 256 8.09 -22.90 2.87
N GLU A 257 8.01 -24.14 2.38
CA GLU A 257 8.42 -24.54 1.02
C GLU A 257 7.47 -24.04 -0.06
N TYR A 258 6.26 -23.58 0.30
CA TYR A 258 5.27 -23.06 -0.63
C TYR A 258 5.09 -21.56 -0.48
N ASP A 259 5.27 -20.83 -1.55
CA ASP A 259 5.23 -19.36 -1.55
C ASP A 259 3.85 -18.77 -1.20
N ILE A 260 2.76 -19.54 -1.35
CA ILE A 260 1.40 -19.05 -1.11
C ILE A 260 1.21 -18.47 0.31
N GLN A 261 1.91 -19.00 1.34
CA GLN A 261 1.84 -18.46 2.70
C GLN A 261 2.44 -17.04 2.78
N LEU A 262 3.38 -16.68 1.91
CA LEU A 262 3.93 -15.33 1.86
C LEU A 262 2.90 -14.34 1.35
N TYR A 263 2.14 -14.69 0.32
CA TYR A 263 1.06 -13.87 -0.23
C TYR A 263 -0.03 -13.65 0.81
N TYR A 264 -0.49 -14.72 1.49
CA TYR A 264 -1.47 -14.64 2.56
C TYR A 264 -1.03 -13.71 3.69
N ARG A 265 0.20 -13.85 4.17
CA ARG A 265 0.75 -13.05 5.27
C ARG A 265 0.88 -11.59 4.88
N ARG A 266 1.39 -11.30 3.68
CA ARG A 266 1.58 -9.93 3.21
C ARG A 266 0.27 -9.22 2.91
N ALA A 267 -0.70 -9.88 2.29
CA ALA A 267 -2.03 -9.32 2.07
C ALA A 267 -2.65 -8.78 3.36
N ARG A 268 -2.60 -9.58 4.41
CA ARG A 268 -3.12 -9.17 5.73
C ARG A 268 -2.26 -8.11 6.42
N GLY A 269 -0.94 -8.29 6.42
CA GLY A 269 -0.05 -7.39 7.14
C GLY A 269 0.04 -6.01 6.51
N TRP A 270 0.08 -5.92 5.18
CA TRP A 270 0.18 -4.62 4.50
C TRP A 270 -1.12 -3.83 4.58
N ALA A 271 -2.28 -4.47 4.52
CA ALA A 271 -3.55 -3.81 4.76
C ALA A 271 -3.67 -3.17 6.15
N LEU A 272 -3.01 -3.76 7.17
CA LEU A 272 -3.04 -3.29 8.55
C LEU A 272 -2.00 -2.21 8.88
N ILE A 273 -1.08 -1.89 7.97
CA ILE A 273 -0.04 -0.86 8.23
C ILE A 273 -0.67 0.51 8.51
N LEU A 274 -1.74 0.87 7.81
CA LEU A 274 -2.48 2.12 8.07
C LEU A 274 -3.20 2.10 9.43
N GLY A 275 -3.59 0.94 9.92
CA GLY A 275 -4.36 0.72 11.15
C GLY A 275 -5.56 -0.18 10.92
N GLU A 276 -6.50 -0.14 11.84
CA GLU A 276 -7.74 -0.93 11.74
C GLU A 276 -8.60 -0.44 10.57
N PRO A 277 -9.01 -1.32 9.62
CA PRO A 277 -9.85 -0.94 8.49
C PRO A 277 -11.17 -0.27 8.88
N ALA A 278 -11.73 -0.65 10.04
CA ALA A 278 -12.93 -0.02 10.57
C ALA A 278 -12.77 1.48 10.84
N THR A 279 -11.59 1.92 11.27
CA THR A 279 -11.30 3.34 11.50
C THR A 279 -11.32 4.10 10.17
N GLU A 280 -10.72 3.55 9.14
CA GLU A 280 -10.72 4.14 7.80
C GLU A 280 -12.12 4.18 7.18
N LEU A 281 -12.91 3.11 7.40
CA LEU A 281 -14.30 3.06 6.94
C LEU A 281 -15.17 4.12 7.63
N LEU A 282 -15.00 4.36 8.92
CA LEU A 282 -15.69 5.42 9.65
C LEU A 282 -15.28 6.80 9.13
N ALA A 283 -14.00 7.04 8.90
CA ALA A 283 -13.52 8.30 8.34
C ALA A 283 -14.09 8.56 6.93
N LEU A 284 -14.19 7.51 6.11
CA LEU A 284 -14.85 7.57 4.80
C LEU A 284 -16.36 7.89 4.93
N ALA A 285 -17.05 7.26 5.88
CA ALA A 285 -18.45 7.51 6.14
C ALA A 285 -18.69 8.96 6.59
N ASP A 286 -17.87 9.49 7.49
CA ASP A 286 -17.96 10.88 7.94
C ASP A 286 -17.69 11.89 6.81
N ARG A 287 -16.92 11.51 5.80
CA ARG A 287 -16.65 12.34 4.61
C ARG A 287 -17.88 12.45 3.70
N PHE A 288 -18.62 11.36 3.51
CA PHE A 288 -19.85 11.35 2.70
C PHE A 288 -21.07 11.88 3.48
N TRP A 289 -21.13 11.61 4.77
CA TRP A 289 -22.24 11.99 5.65
C TRP A 289 -21.69 12.68 6.89
N PRO A 290 -21.20 13.93 6.75
CA PRO A 290 -20.66 14.64 7.89
C PRO A 290 -21.74 14.76 8.98
N THR A 291 -21.49 14.15 10.14
CA THR A 291 -22.34 14.30 11.30
C THR A 291 -22.33 15.78 11.68
N THR A 292 -23.38 16.49 11.30
CA THR A 292 -23.63 17.84 11.81
C THR A 292 -23.57 17.74 13.32
N LYS A 293 -22.54 18.30 13.96
CA LYS A 293 -22.55 18.50 15.40
C LYS A 293 -23.83 19.29 15.67
N ALA A 294 -24.89 18.62 16.18
CA ALA A 294 -26.10 19.26 16.65
C ALA A 294 -25.64 20.35 17.59
N GLY A 295 -26.02 21.60 17.28
CA GLY A 295 -25.51 22.79 17.90
C GLY A 295 -25.57 22.66 19.41
N ALA A 296 -24.48 22.99 20.06
CA ALA A 296 -24.48 23.42 21.42
C ALA A 296 -25.33 24.73 21.45
N ALA A 297 -26.60 24.59 21.84
CA ALA A 297 -27.43 25.71 22.25
C ALA A 297 -27.17 25.99 23.73
#